data_83d3112cd28010c2d3621c8c0ef71622
#
_entry.id   83d3112cd28010c2d3621c8c0ef71622
#
_cell.length_a   1.000
_cell.length_b   1.000
_cell.length_c   1.000
_cell.angle_alpha   90.00
_cell.angle_beta   90.00
_cell.angle_gamma   90.00
#
_symmetry.space_group_name_H-M   'P 1'
#
loop_
_entity.id
_entity.type
_entity.pdbx_description
1 polymer ?
#
loop_
_entity_poly.entity_id
_entity_poly.type
_entity_poly.pdbx_seq_one_letter_code
_entity_poly.pdbx_strand_id
1 'polypeptide(L)'
;MDDPILRPSVNSVRMTYDLAQGPNYKALMTATSHLTGETINRFTHIHQSTEDLVNKVKMQRLLGQVTAACFQRCVGMDAINAVYSTTYEIDQKHGTSYHENFRKFVAEAQTKDWTIDGAMTDPKGDRSLPPRQAGGPGHVPPRGGAASRRHRGLRCQVPPDRLHQLPLAHLHAHHFHE
;
A
#
# COMPACT_ATOMS: atom_id res chain seq x y z
N MET A 1 -11.82 17.55 -0.55
CA MET A 1 -12.22 16.12 -0.72
C MET A 1 -13.74 15.94 -0.62
N ASP A 2 -14.49 16.78 -1.31
CA ASP A 2 -15.95 16.77 -1.20
C ASP A 2 -16.67 16.13 -2.39
N ASP A 3 -15.90 15.41 -3.21
CA ASP A 3 -16.46 14.65 -4.33
C ASP A 3 -17.31 13.48 -3.79
N PRO A 4 -18.62 13.45 -4.11
CA PRO A 4 -19.55 12.42 -3.61
C PRO A 4 -19.20 11.01 -4.10
N ILE A 5 -18.47 10.87 -5.20
CA ILE A 5 -18.04 9.58 -5.75
C ILE A 5 -16.83 9.03 -4.98
N LEU A 6 -15.89 9.90 -4.63
CA LEU A 6 -14.65 9.49 -3.94
C LEU A 6 -14.82 9.41 -2.42
N ARG A 7 -15.72 10.20 -1.84
CA ARG A 7 -15.93 10.29 -0.39
C ARG A 7 -16.13 8.92 0.31
N PRO A 8 -16.93 7.99 -0.20
CA PRO A 8 -17.12 6.68 0.45
C PRO A 8 -15.81 5.90 0.58
N SER A 9 -14.98 5.89 -0.46
CA SER A 9 -13.67 5.22 -0.44
C SER A 9 -12.70 5.90 0.54
N VAL A 10 -12.67 7.22 0.55
CA VAL A 10 -11.86 7.99 1.52
C VAL A 10 -12.30 7.70 2.95
N ASN A 11 -13.60 7.64 3.22
CA ASN A 11 -14.14 7.30 4.54
C ASN A 11 -13.75 5.89 4.97
N SER A 12 -13.73 4.92 4.05
CA SER A 12 -13.29 3.55 4.37
C SER A 12 -11.81 3.51 4.77
N VAL A 13 -10.94 4.26 4.09
CA VAL A 13 -9.53 4.40 4.48
C VAL A 13 -9.41 5.11 5.83
N ARG A 14 -10.12 6.23 6.03
CA ARG A 14 -10.11 6.97 7.28
C ARG A 14 -10.50 6.10 8.48
N MET A 15 -11.50 5.23 8.32
CA MET A 15 -11.92 4.31 9.36
C MET A 15 -10.79 3.41 9.88
N THR A 16 -9.80 3.09 9.04
CA THR A 16 -8.62 2.32 9.45
C THR A 16 -7.72 3.05 10.46
N TYR A 17 -7.77 4.37 10.47
CA TYR A 17 -7.08 5.24 11.43
C TYR A 17 -7.91 5.47 12.67
N ASP A 18 -9.19 5.82 12.49
CA ASP A 18 -10.11 6.12 13.59
C ASP A 18 -10.26 4.93 14.55
N LEU A 19 -10.41 3.72 14.03
CA LEU A 19 -10.51 2.50 14.84
C LEU A 19 -9.18 2.14 15.56
N ALA A 20 -8.04 2.50 14.98
CA ALA A 20 -6.75 2.27 15.61
C ALA A 20 -6.51 3.19 16.83
N GLN A 21 -7.17 4.33 16.87
CA GLN A 21 -7.13 5.26 18.01
C GLN A 21 -8.24 5.00 19.02
N GLY A 22 -9.33 4.38 18.59
CA GLY A 22 -10.49 4.10 19.42
C GLY A 22 -10.21 3.02 20.48
N PRO A 23 -10.63 3.22 21.75
CA PRO A 23 -10.30 2.31 22.86
C PRO A 23 -10.78 0.89 22.66
N ASN A 24 -11.92 0.70 21.97
CA ASN A 24 -12.56 -0.61 21.80
C ASN A 24 -11.79 -1.54 20.86
N TYR A 25 -11.08 -1.01 19.88
CA TYR A 25 -10.44 -1.79 18.83
C TYR A 25 -8.92 -1.60 18.74
N LYS A 26 -8.36 -0.72 19.57
CA LYS A 26 -6.93 -0.39 19.54
C LYS A 26 -6.05 -1.64 19.57
N ALA A 27 -6.32 -2.58 20.47
CA ALA A 27 -5.52 -3.80 20.60
C ALA A 27 -5.51 -4.65 19.32
N LEU A 28 -6.61 -4.66 18.57
CA LEU A 28 -6.72 -5.39 17.31
C LEU A 28 -6.13 -4.60 16.13
N MET A 29 -6.32 -3.28 16.12
CA MET A 29 -5.92 -2.40 15.03
C MET A 29 -4.45 -1.99 15.10
N THR A 30 -3.78 -2.21 16.24
CA THR A 30 -2.37 -1.86 16.42
C THR A 30 -1.49 -3.08 16.69
N ALA A 31 -0.19 -2.92 16.55
CA ALA A 31 0.82 -3.90 16.90
C ALA A 31 2.09 -3.18 17.38
N THR A 32 2.99 -3.89 18.07
CA THR A 32 4.32 -3.37 18.40
C THR A 32 5.27 -3.65 17.25
N SER A 33 5.92 -2.63 16.74
CA SER A 33 6.93 -2.78 15.69
C SER A 33 8.21 -3.44 16.24
N HIS A 34 8.68 -4.47 15.58
CA HIS A 34 10.01 -5.04 15.86
C HIS A 34 11.16 -4.18 15.31
N LEU A 35 10.86 -3.20 14.45
CA LEU A 35 11.86 -2.29 13.89
C LEU A 35 12.11 -1.06 14.77
N THR A 36 11.02 -0.50 15.36
CA THR A 36 11.08 0.75 16.12
C THR A 36 10.77 0.58 17.60
N GLY A 37 10.17 -0.54 18.00
CA GLY A 37 9.67 -0.74 19.36
C GLY A 37 8.38 0.02 19.70
N GLU A 38 7.87 0.81 18.78
CA GLU A 38 6.68 1.65 18.97
C GLU A 38 5.38 0.90 18.68
N THR A 39 4.28 1.39 19.26
CA THR A 39 2.93 0.96 18.87
C THR A 39 2.56 1.61 17.56
N ILE A 40 2.31 0.81 16.56
CA ILE A 40 2.01 1.22 15.18
C ILE A 40 0.65 0.71 14.73
N ASN A 41 0.11 1.28 13.66
CA ASN A 41 -1.05 0.74 12.97
C ASN A 41 -0.71 -0.63 12.37
N ARG A 42 -1.57 -1.64 12.58
CA ARG A 42 -1.30 -3.01 12.11
C ARG A 42 -1.17 -3.12 10.59
N PHE A 43 -1.66 -2.17 9.81
CA PHE A 43 -1.49 -2.16 8.36
C PHE A 43 -0.04 -1.97 7.91
N THR A 44 0.83 -1.44 8.76
CA THR A 44 2.26 -1.28 8.47
C THR A 44 3.14 -2.30 9.23
N HIS A 45 2.51 -3.24 9.96
CA HIS A 45 3.22 -4.24 10.74
C HIS A 45 3.83 -5.34 9.85
N ILE A 46 5.08 -5.69 10.12
CA ILE A 46 5.72 -6.89 9.56
C ILE A 46 5.44 -8.06 10.50
N HIS A 47 4.72 -9.03 10.01
CA HIS A 47 4.28 -10.19 10.81
C HIS A 47 5.47 -10.99 11.32
N GLN A 48 5.50 -11.25 12.63
CA GLN A 48 6.55 -12.01 13.29
C GLN A 48 6.07 -13.37 13.80
N SER A 49 4.75 -13.59 13.80
CA SER A 49 4.16 -14.79 14.40
C SER A 49 2.88 -15.20 13.69
N THR A 50 2.44 -16.44 13.94
CA THR A 50 1.11 -16.91 13.52
C THR A 50 -0.01 -16.08 14.15
N GLU A 51 0.19 -15.58 15.37
CA GLU A 51 -0.77 -14.73 16.06
C GLU A 51 -0.98 -13.40 15.31
N ASP A 52 0.10 -12.81 14.77
CA ASP A 52 -0.01 -11.62 13.93
C ASP A 52 -0.89 -11.85 12.70
N LEU A 53 -0.75 -13.01 12.06
CA LEU A 53 -1.59 -13.40 10.91
C LEU A 53 -3.05 -13.57 11.32
N VAL A 54 -3.32 -14.21 12.46
CA VAL A 54 -4.67 -14.36 13.00
C VAL A 54 -5.29 -13.00 13.31
N ASN A 55 -4.54 -12.12 13.95
CA ASN A 55 -4.99 -10.77 14.29
C ASN A 55 -5.21 -9.91 13.03
N LYS A 56 -4.38 -10.07 11.99
CA LYS A 56 -4.60 -9.49 10.67
C LYS A 56 -5.97 -9.88 10.12
N VAL A 57 -6.30 -11.18 10.09
CA VAL A 57 -7.57 -11.65 9.56
C VAL A 57 -8.76 -11.13 10.38
N LYS A 58 -8.64 -11.13 11.71
CA LYS A 58 -9.67 -10.57 12.61
C LYS A 58 -9.88 -9.07 12.35
N MET A 59 -8.80 -8.31 12.19
CA MET A 59 -8.84 -6.88 11.85
C MET A 59 -9.52 -6.63 10.51
N GLN A 60 -9.15 -7.37 9.47
CA GLN A 60 -9.75 -7.24 8.14
C GLN A 60 -11.25 -7.58 8.16
N ARG A 61 -11.64 -8.61 8.92
CA ARG A 61 -13.04 -8.97 9.12
C ARG A 61 -13.83 -7.87 9.81
N LEU A 62 -13.28 -7.29 10.89
CA LEU A 62 -13.89 -6.16 11.59
C LEU A 62 -14.12 -4.99 10.63
N LEU A 63 -13.09 -4.60 9.89
CA LEU A 63 -13.17 -3.48 8.93
C LEU A 63 -14.20 -3.75 7.85
N GLY A 64 -14.24 -4.96 7.28
CA GLY A 64 -15.26 -5.34 6.31
C GLY A 64 -16.69 -5.23 6.87
N GLN A 65 -16.90 -5.61 8.14
CA GLN A 65 -18.19 -5.49 8.81
C GLN A 65 -18.60 -4.04 9.09
N VAL A 66 -17.63 -3.19 9.45
CA VAL A 66 -17.89 -1.77 9.80
C VAL A 66 -18.05 -0.90 8.56
N THR A 67 -17.23 -1.12 7.53
CA THR A 67 -17.22 -0.27 6.34
C THR A 67 -18.18 -0.77 5.26
N ALA A 68 -18.55 -2.05 5.28
CA ALA A 68 -19.27 -2.75 4.20
C ALA A 68 -18.61 -2.53 2.80
N ALA A 69 -17.32 -2.18 2.77
CA ALA A 69 -16.58 -1.82 1.57
C ALA A 69 -15.10 -2.21 1.70
N CYS A 70 -14.36 -2.09 0.61
CA CYS A 70 -12.90 -2.23 0.65
C CYS A 70 -12.25 -1.01 1.34
N PHE A 71 -11.39 -1.27 2.32
CA PHE A 71 -10.66 -0.25 3.08
C PHE A 71 -9.29 0.11 2.46
N GLN A 72 -9.01 -0.37 1.27
CA GLN A 72 -7.90 0.01 0.36
C GLN A 72 -6.47 -0.20 0.88
N ARG A 73 -6.26 -0.69 2.10
CA ARG A 73 -4.91 -0.87 2.71
C ARG A 73 -4.45 -2.34 2.76
N CYS A 74 -5.29 -3.30 2.39
CA CYS A 74 -4.97 -4.73 2.49
C CYS A 74 -3.81 -5.13 1.57
N VAL A 75 -3.81 -4.65 0.33
CA VAL A 75 -2.76 -4.96 -0.66
C VAL A 75 -1.40 -4.43 -0.21
N GLY A 76 -1.34 -3.20 0.31
CA GLY A 76 -0.11 -2.62 0.81
C GLY A 76 0.47 -3.39 1.99
N MET A 77 -0.36 -3.83 2.93
CA MET A 77 0.08 -4.67 4.05
C MET A 77 0.67 -6.00 3.57
N ASP A 78 0.04 -6.65 2.61
CA ASP A 78 0.55 -7.91 2.07
C ASP A 78 1.84 -7.69 1.27
N ALA A 79 1.91 -6.62 0.49
CA ALA A 79 3.08 -6.26 -0.29
C ALA A 79 4.32 -6.00 0.58
N ILE A 80 4.20 -5.22 1.66
CA ILE A 80 5.35 -4.94 2.53
C ILE A 80 5.86 -6.22 3.20
N ASN A 81 4.98 -7.13 3.60
CA ASN A 81 5.39 -8.41 4.19
C ASN A 81 6.09 -9.32 3.17
N ALA A 82 5.57 -9.41 1.94
CA ALA A 82 6.19 -10.18 0.88
C ALA A 82 7.57 -9.61 0.47
N VAL A 83 7.67 -8.29 0.28
CA VAL A 83 8.93 -7.63 -0.09
C VAL A 83 9.96 -7.74 1.04
N TYR A 84 9.52 -7.67 2.31
CA TYR A 84 10.41 -7.82 3.47
C TYR A 84 11.13 -9.17 3.45
N SER A 85 10.41 -10.27 3.26
CA SER A 85 10.97 -11.61 3.18
C SER A 85 11.85 -11.78 1.93
N THR A 86 11.33 -11.37 0.76
CA THR A 86 12.03 -11.53 -0.52
C THR A 86 13.35 -10.75 -0.56
N THR A 87 13.37 -9.53 -0.07
CA THR A 87 14.61 -8.73 -0.05
C THR A 87 15.66 -9.33 0.88
N TYR A 88 15.25 -9.90 2.01
CA TYR A 88 16.15 -10.63 2.91
C TYR A 88 16.80 -11.81 2.19
N GLU A 89 16.01 -12.65 1.54
CA GLU A 89 16.51 -13.82 0.81
C GLU A 89 17.46 -13.43 -0.35
N ILE A 90 17.11 -12.35 -1.07
CA ILE A 90 17.96 -11.85 -2.17
C ILE A 90 19.29 -11.35 -1.64
N ASP A 91 19.32 -10.59 -0.55
CA ASP A 91 20.56 -10.08 0.04
C ASP A 91 21.46 -11.22 0.51
N GLN A 92 20.88 -12.27 1.14
CA GLN A 92 21.64 -13.46 1.54
C GLN A 92 22.27 -14.19 0.33
N LYS A 93 21.57 -14.24 -0.79
CA LYS A 93 22.00 -14.95 -1.99
C LYS A 93 22.98 -14.15 -2.84
N HIS A 94 22.82 -12.85 -2.91
CA HIS A 94 23.53 -12.01 -3.87
C HIS A 94 24.40 -10.93 -3.25
N GLY A 95 24.43 -10.79 -1.92
CA GLY A 95 25.23 -9.78 -1.21
C GLY A 95 24.80 -8.35 -1.51
N THR A 96 23.50 -8.14 -1.79
CA THR A 96 22.93 -6.81 -2.03
C THR A 96 22.50 -6.14 -0.71
N SER A 97 22.04 -4.89 -0.76
CA SER A 97 21.56 -4.12 0.39
C SER A 97 20.09 -3.71 0.27
N TYR A 98 19.30 -4.47 -0.45
CA TYR A 98 17.88 -4.16 -0.67
C TYR A 98 17.07 -4.24 0.62
N HIS A 99 17.33 -5.25 1.45
CA HIS A 99 16.62 -5.46 2.70
C HIS A 99 16.85 -4.31 3.69
N GLU A 100 18.10 -3.85 3.85
CA GLU A 100 18.40 -2.73 4.72
C GLU A 100 17.68 -1.45 4.27
N ASN A 101 17.69 -1.15 2.97
CA ASN A 101 16.99 -0.01 2.42
C ASN A 101 15.48 -0.13 2.61
N PHE A 102 14.94 -1.33 2.44
CA PHE A 102 13.52 -1.58 2.63
C PHE A 102 13.10 -1.48 4.12
N ARG A 103 13.94 -1.94 5.04
CA ARG A 103 13.70 -1.76 6.48
C ARG A 103 13.60 -0.27 6.87
N LYS A 104 14.46 0.59 6.32
CA LYS A 104 14.38 2.04 6.54
C LYS A 104 13.06 2.62 6.03
N PHE A 105 12.64 2.22 4.83
CA PHE A 105 11.34 2.60 4.27
C PHE A 105 10.18 2.15 5.16
N VAL A 106 10.17 0.90 5.62
CA VAL A 106 9.11 0.37 6.48
C VAL A 106 9.08 1.10 7.83
N ALA A 107 10.23 1.35 8.45
CA ALA A 107 10.30 2.09 9.70
C ALA A 107 9.72 3.51 9.57
N GLU A 108 10.03 4.21 8.48
CA GLU A 108 9.46 5.52 8.19
C GLU A 108 7.94 5.45 7.94
N ALA A 109 7.49 4.46 7.17
CA ALA A 109 6.07 4.23 6.92
C ALA A 109 5.28 3.92 8.21
N GLN A 110 5.90 3.20 9.15
CA GLN A 110 5.32 2.91 10.46
C GLN A 110 5.20 4.15 11.32
N THR A 111 6.27 4.95 11.42
CA THR A 111 6.29 6.17 12.24
C THR A 111 5.29 7.22 11.72
N LYS A 112 5.13 7.31 10.40
CA LYS A 112 4.21 8.27 9.76
C LYS A 112 2.82 7.70 9.49
N ASP A 113 2.57 6.44 9.83
CA ASP A 113 1.33 5.69 9.54
C ASP A 113 0.86 5.86 8.08
N TRP A 114 1.76 5.61 7.13
CA TRP A 114 1.44 5.76 5.71
C TRP A 114 0.38 4.76 5.25
N THR A 115 -0.50 5.21 4.37
CA THR A 115 -1.29 4.31 3.54
C THR A 115 -0.42 3.84 2.39
N ILE A 116 -0.16 2.54 2.36
CA ILE A 116 0.55 1.87 1.27
C ILE A 116 -0.49 1.14 0.44
N ASP A 117 -0.53 1.41 -0.85
CA ASP A 117 -1.42 0.77 -1.80
C ASP A 117 -0.64 0.01 -2.88
N GLY A 118 -1.29 -0.95 -3.53
CA GLY A 118 -0.70 -1.75 -4.59
C GLY A 118 -1.41 -1.53 -5.92
N ALA A 119 -0.76 -0.82 -6.84
CA ALA A 119 -1.23 -0.73 -8.21
C ALA A 119 -0.94 -2.03 -8.95
N MET A 120 -1.96 -2.88 -9.15
CA MET A 120 -1.79 -4.24 -9.66
C MET A 120 -2.09 -4.40 -11.16
N THR A 121 -2.82 -3.46 -11.74
CA THR A 121 -3.29 -3.59 -13.12
C THR A 121 -2.81 -2.45 -13.99
N ASP A 122 -2.31 -2.83 -15.18
CA ASP A 122 -2.02 -1.85 -16.21
C ASP A 122 -3.30 -1.22 -16.77
N PRO A 123 -3.20 -0.02 -17.39
CA PRO A 123 -4.30 0.57 -18.14
C PRO A 123 -4.88 -0.42 -19.15
N LYS A 124 -6.19 -0.35 -19.36
CA LYS A 124 -6.87 -1.25 -20.29
C LYS A 124 -6.36 -1.03 -21.72
N GLY A 125 -5.85 -2.09 -22.33
CA GLY A 125 -5.45 -2.20 -23.72
C GLY A 125 -5.86 -3.55 -24.27
N ASP A 126 -5.37 -3.89 -25.43
CA ASP A 126 -5.57 -5.23 -25.98
C ASP A 126 -4.77 -6.28 -25.18
N ARG A 127 -5.47 -6.99 -24.32
CA ARG A 127 -4.88 -8.02 -23.44
C ARG A 127 -4.50 -9.32 -24.16
N SER A 128 -4.87 -9.48 -25.43
CA SER A 128 -4.42 -10.58 -26.26
C SER A 128 -2.96 -10.42 -26.71
N LEU A 129 -2.44 -9.21 -26.58
CA LEU A 129 -1.09 -8.84 -26.98
C LEU A 129 -0.16 -8.73 -25.75
N PRO A 130 1.14 -9.02 -25.92
CA PRO A 130 2.13 -8.72 -24.89
C PRO A 130 2.12 -7.23 -24.52
N PRO A 131 2.46 -6.84 -23.29
CA PRO A 131 2.41 -5.44 -22.83
C PRO A 131 3.09 -4.42 -23.75
N ARG A 132 4.15 -4.82 -24.45
CA ARG A 132 4.89 -3.98 -25.40
C ARG A 132 4.12 -3.68 -26.70
N GLN A 133 3.09 -4.45 -26.99
CA GLN A 133 2.29 -4.38 -28.21
C GLN A 133 0.83 -3.96 -27.95
N ALA A 134 0.42 -3.94 -26.69
CA ALA A 134 -0.97 -3.82 -26.25
C ALA A 134 -1.62 -2.44 -26.40
N GLY A 135 -1.07 -1.50 -27.12
CA GLY A 135 -1.76 -0.21 -27.33
C GLY A 135 -0.87 1.00 -27.55
N GLY A 136 0.29 0.80 -28.10
CA GLY A 136 1.20 1.89 -28.45
C GLY A 136 2.13 2.35 -27.31
N PRO A 137 3.09 3.22 -27.64
CA PRO A 137 4.08 3.69 -26.68
C PRO A 137 3.40 4.51 -25.58
N GLY A 138 3.44 4.02 -24.35
CA GLY A 138 2.86 4.70 -23.17
C GLY A 138 1.73 3.95 -22.47
N HIS A 139 1.25 2.82 -23.00
CA HIS A 139 0.25 1.98 -22.37
C HIS A 139 0.80 1.17 -21.19
N VAL A 140 2.09 0.87 -21.21
CA VAL A 140 2.83 0.30 -20.08
C VAL A 140 3.88 1.30 -19.66
N PRO A 141 4.01 1.61 -18.37
CA PRO A 141 5.05 2.50 -17.90
C PRO A 141 6.42 2.00 -18.41
N PRO A 142 7.24 2.86 -19.04
CA PRO A 142 8.57 2.45 -19.46
C PRO A 142 9.34 1.98 -18.23
N ARG A 143 9.99 0.84 -18.29
CA ARG A 143 10.99 0.44 -17.29
C ARG A 143 11.97 1.60 -17.18
N GLY A 144 12.03 2.24 -16.00
CA GLY A 144 12.89 3.37 -15.77
C GLY A 144 14.31 3.02 -16.19
N GLY A 145 14.79 3.63 -17.23
CA GLY A 145 16.20 3.56 -17.58
C GLY A 145 17.01 4.13 -16.42
N ALA A 146 18.20 3.64 -16.19
CA ALA A 146 19.13 3.98 -15.11
C ALA A 146 19.49 5.48 -14.99
N ALA A 147 18.85 6.37 -15.74
CA ALA A 147 19.19 7.78 -15.87
C ALA A 147 18.28 8.76 -15.10
N SER A 148 17.29 8.31 -14.35
CA SER A 148 16.41 9.22 -13.61
C SER A 148 16.54 9.02 -12.11
N ARG A 149 17.45 9.72 -11.47
CA ARG A 149 17.62 9.84 -10.01
C ARG A 149 16.51 10.66 -9.33
N ARG A 150 15.36 10.81 -9.94
CA ARG A 150 14.16 11.35 -9.31
C ARG A 150 13.06 10.36 -9.60
N HIS A 151 12.49 9.76 -8.56
CA HIS A 151 11.21 9.08 -8.65
C HIS A 151 10.16 10.10 -9.11
N ARG A 152 10.10 10.35 -10.40
CA ARG A 152 8.86 10.79 -10.99
C ARG A 152 7.95 9.61 -10.85
N GLY A 153 6.97 9.71 -9.97
CA GLY A 153 5.94 8.72 -9.85
C GLY A 153 5.50 8.30 -11.25
N LEU A 154 5.43 7.01 -11.49
CA LEU A 154 4.99 6.47 -12.76
C LEU A 154 3.70 7.19 -13.14
N ARG A 155 3.77 8.13 -14.06
CA ARG A 155 2.58 8.76 -14.61
C ARG A 155 1.88 7.67 -15.40
N CYS A 156 0.85 7.10 -14.80
CA CYS A 156 -0.16 6.46 -15.60
C CYS A 156 -0.72 7.56 -16.51
N GLN A 157 -0.46 7.49 -17.80
CA GLN A 157 -1.00 8.43 -18.78
C GLN A 157 -2.47 8.10 -19.05
N VAL A 158 -3.27 8.14 -18.00
CA VAL A 158 -4.73 8.16 -18.16
C VAL A 158 -5.11 9.64 -18.31
N PRO A 159 -5.83 10.00 -19.35
CA PRO A 159 -6.32 11.36 -19.52
C PRO A 159 -7.02 11.83 -18.24
N PRO A 160 -6.86 13.11 -17.84
CA PRO A 160 -7.41 13.63 -16.58
C PRO A 160 -8.93 13.43 -16.43
N ASP A 161 -9.64 13.40 -17.53
CA ASP A 161 -11.08 13.17 -17.63
C ASP A 161 -11.51 11.73 -17.28
N ARG A 162 -10.56 10.78 -17.23
CA ARG A 162 -10.83 9.38 -16.89
C ARG A 162 -10.27 8.93 -15.53
N LEU A 163 -9.61 9.83 -14.80
CA LEU A 163 -9.05 9.50 -13.48
C LEU A 163 -10.12 9.04 -12.47
N HIS A 164 -11.36 9.46 -12.62
CA HIS A 164 -12.49 9.04 -11.79
C HIS A 164 -12.97 7.60 -12.06
N GLN A 165 -12.49 6.95 -13.11
CA GLN A 165 -12.83 5.57 -13.46
C GLN A 165 -11.77 4.56 -13.00
N LEU A 166 -10.65 5.03 -12.42
CA LEU A 166 -9.63 4.16 -11.85
C LEU A 166 -9.97 3.88 -10.39
N PRO A 167 -9.94 2.63 -9.95
CA PRO A 167 -9.90 2.36 -8.51
C PRO A 167 -8.68 3.07 -7.94
N LEU A 168 -8.87 3.82 -6.88
CA LEU A 168 -7.94 4.69 -6.15
C LEU A 168 -6.48 4.17 -6.08
N ALA A 169 -5.75 4.24 -7.18
CA ALA A 169 -4.39 3.71 -7.29
C ALA A 169 -3.30 4.77 -7.01
N HIS A 170 -3.67 6.00 -6.66
CA HIS A 170 -2.72 7.11 -6.49
C HIS A 170 -3.15 8.05 -5.37
N LEU A 171 -3.35 7.54 -4.17
CA LEU A 171 -3.23 8.38 -2.99
C LEU A 171 -1.74 8.43 -2.62
N HIS A 172 -1.06 9.44 -3.10
CA HIS A 172 0.20 9.87 -2.51
C HIS A 172 -0.02 10.06 -1.01
N ALA A 173 0.96 9.64 -0.22
CA ALA A 173 1.03 9.93 1.20
C ALA A 173 0.92 11.45 1.44
N HIS A 174 -0.28 11.97 1.49
CA HIS A 174 -0.53 13.30 2.02
C HIS A 174 -0.82 13.15 3.49
N HIS A 175 -0.07 13.89 4.29
CA HIS A 175 -0.28 14.05 5.71
C HIS A 175 -1.76 14.33 6.00
N PHE A 176 -2.45 13.41 6.65
CA PHE A 176 -3.71 13.65 7.31
C PHE A 176 -3.39 14.13 8.75
N HIS A 177 -2.77 15.30 8.84
CA HIS A 177 -2.66 16.07 10.06
C HIS A 177 -3.22 17.45 9.76
N GLU A 178 -4.53 17.59 10.00
CA GLU A 178 -5.24 18.76 10.51
C GLU A 178 -6.67 18.36 10.86
#